data_43d0a2aba2123847de4a07c8b86a53fc
#
_entry.id   43d0a2aba2123847de4a07c8b86a53fc
#
_cell.length_a   1.000
_cell.length_b   1.000
_cell.length_c   1.000
_cell.angle_alpha   90.00
_cell.angle_beta   90.00
_cell.angle_gamma   90.00
#
_symmetry.space_group_name_H-M   'P 1'
#
loop_
_entity.id
_entity.type
_entity.pdbx_description
1 polymer ?
#
loop_
_entity_poly.entity_id
_entity_poly.type
_entity_poly.pdbx_seq_one_letter_code
_entity_poly.pdbx_strand_id
1 'polypeptide(L)'
;MFAKYLKIINQFYKESNFHKFYKDHKELYDIATNRMNELLATIDTQWFYSFFGKEFDKELDIYISITNGPSNYALRNGILVGVMKDGNGMPHVNSFLTLPTIIHEFCHHYTNPLFDRWSPQMEYSANKIYPYVEDKMHQLAYSGADVTLEEWLNNLCVLAYLKETGYSSFNARVSYQVARGFIWMQRSMDFMENFYAHRDLYPHIEDFMPQLIAFLNFTADNFDSVLTEYKNRHP
;
A
#
# COMPACT_ATOMS: atom_id res chain seq x y z
N MET A 1 -26.81 -12.68 8.94
CA MET A 1 -26.30 -12.67 7.56
C MET A 1 -25.12 -13.62 7.38
N PHE A 2 -24.08 -13.53 8.19
CA PHE A 2 -22.83 -14.31 8.07
C PHE A 2 -23.02 -15.85 8.13
N ALA A 3 -23.82 -16.35 9.07
CA ALA A 3 -24.12 -17.79 9.19
C ALA A 3 -24.80 -18.39 7.96
N LYS A 4 -25.67 -17.63 7.28
CA LYS A 4 -26.31 -18.03 6.02
C LYS A 4 -25.28 -18.13 4.89
N TYR A 5 -24.37 -17.17 4.83
CA TYR A 5 -23.28 -17.17 3.84
C TYR A 5 -22.34 -18.35 4.01
N LEU A 6 -21.91 -18.65 5.25
CA LEU A 6 -21.09 -19.83 5.54
C LEU A 6 -21.76 -21.14 5.13
N LYS A 7 -23.08 -21.25 5.33
CA LYS A 7 -23.84 -22.43 4.91
C LYS A 7 -23.80 -22.61 3.39
N ILE A 8 -23.97 -21.52 2.63
CA ILE A 8 -23.93 -21.54 1.16
C ILE A 8 -22.53 -21.93 0.66
N ILE A 9 -21.46 -21.37 1.25
CA ILE A 9 -20.08 -21.73 0.88
C ILE A 9 -19.81 -23.21 1.16
N ASN A 10 -20.20 -23.71 2.32
CA ASN A 10 -20.02 -25.12 2.64
C ASN A 10 -20.80 -26.05 1.72
N GLN A 11 -21.99 -25.65 1.30
CA GLN A 11 -22.77 -26.38 0.31
C GLN A 11 -22.08 -26.37 -1.05
N PHE A 12 -21.66 -25.19 -1.54
CA PHE A 12 -20.89 -25.05 -2.78
C PHE A 12 -19.62 -25.92 -2.77
N TYR A 13 -18.83 -25.87 -1.68
CA TYR A 13 -17.62 -26.68 -1.55
C TYR A 13 -17.88 -28.18 -1.75
N LYS A 14 -18.98 -28.69 -1.18
CA LYS A 14 -19.37 -30.10 -1.30
C LYS A 14 -19.93 -30.46 -2.68
N GLU A 15 -20.84 -29.65 -3.21
CA GLU A 15 -21.56 -29.92 -4.47
C GLU A 15 -20.66 -29.73 -5.70
N SER A 16 -19.75 -28.75 -5.68
CA SER A 16 -18.83 -28.49 -6.78
C SER A 16 -17.62 -29.42 -6.82
N ASN A 17 -17.47 -30.31 -5.80
CA ASN A 17 -16.26 -31.11 -5.62
C ASN A 17 -14.98 -30.26 -5.61
N PHE A 18 -15.05 -29.07 -4.98
CA PHE A 18 -13.96 -28.07 -4.98
C PHE A 18 -12.62 -28.63 -4.49
N HIS A 19 -12.66 -29.58 -3.54
CA HIS A 19 -11.46 -30.25 -3.06
C HIS A 19 -10.69 -31.00 -4.18
N LYS A 20 -11.43 -31.68 -5.06
CA LYS A 20 -10.82 -32.35 -6.22
C LYS A 20 -10.23 -31.33 -7.18
N PHE A 21 -11.00 -30.27 -7.50
CA PHE A 21 -10.52 -29.18 -8.34
C PHE A 21 -9.20 -28.60 -7.80
N TYR A 22 -9.13 -28.30 -6.50
CA TYR A 22 -7.91 -27.77 -5.87
C TYR A 22 -6.73 -28.74 -6.00
N LYS A 23 -6.97 -30.03 -5.76
CA LYS A 23 -5.92 -31.06 -5.92
C LYS A 23 -5.42 -31.19 -7.35
N ASP A 24 -6.33 -31.18 -8.31
CA ASP A 24 -5.99 -31.31 -9.74
C ASP A 24 -5.19 -30.11 -10.26
N HIS A 25 -5.27 -28.94 -9.59
CA HIS A 25 -4.57 -27.72 -9.94
C HIS A 25 -3.46 -27.34 -8.93
N LYS A 26 -3.06 -28.27 -8.07
CA LYS A 26 -2.08 -28.02 -7.01
C LYS A 26 -0.75 -27.46 -7.55
N GLU A 27 -0.33 -27.89 -8.72
CA GLU A 27 0.89 -27.40 -9.38
C GLU A 27 0.89 -25.88 -9.55
N LEU A 28 -0.24 -25.27 -9.92
CA LEU A 28 -0.34 -23.81 -10.08
C LEU A 28 -0.16 -23.08 -8.75
N TYR A 29 -0.70 -23.65 -7.66
CA TYR A 29 -0.52 -23.09 -6.32
C TYR A 29 0.93 -23.24 -5.83
N ASP A 30 1.56 -24.40 -6.10
CA ASP A 30 2.97 -24.62 -5.76
C ASP A 30 3.89 -23.64 -6.51
N ILE A 31 3.64 -23.40 -7.79
CA ILE A 31 4.39 -22.42 -8.59
C ILE A 31 4.19 -21.00 -8.01
N ALA A 32 2.95 -20.60 -7.72
CA ALA A 32 2.66 -19.30 -7.13
C ALA A 32 3.37 -19.12 -5.78
N THR A 33 3.34 -20.15 -4.93
CA THR A 33 3.98 -20.15 -3.61
C THR A 33 5.50 -20.02 -3.73
N ASN A 34 6.13 -20.80 -4.60
CA ASN A 34 7.57 -20.75 -4.79
C ASN A 34 8.02 -19.38 -5.27
N ARG A 35 7.35 -18.83 -6.30
CA ARG A 35 7.64 -17.48 -6.81
C ARG A 35 7.41 -16.39 -5.77
N MET A 36 6.39 -16.55 -4.91
CA MET A 36 6.14 -15.63 -3.81
C MET A 36 7.26 -15.71 -2.77
N ASN A 37 7.68 -16.90 -2.37
CA ASN A 37 8.78 -17.09 -1.42
C ASN A 37 10.10 -16.49 -1.93
N GLU A 38 10.39 -16.64 -3.22
CA GLU A 38 11.55 -16.00 -3.84
C GLU A 38 11.47 -14.47 -3.73
N LEU A 39 10.29 -13.89 -3.98
CA LEU A 39 10.09 -12.44 -3.83
C LEU A 39 10.21 -12.00 -2.38
N LEU A 40 9.60 -12.71 -1.44
CA LEU A 40 9.62 -12.38 -0.01
C LEU A 40 11.04 -12.40 0.56
N ALA A 41 11.89 -13.30 0.07
CA ALA A 41 13.29 -13.37 0.48
C ALA A 41 14.10 -12.11 0.07
N THR A 42 13.57 -11.26 -0.80
CA THR A 42 14.21 -9.99 -1.19
C THR A 42 13.81 -8.81 -0.31
N ILE A 43 12.83 -8.98 0.59
CA ILE A 43 12.32 -7.88 1.44
C ILE A 43 13.32 -7.61 2.58
N ASP A 44 13.75 -6.36 2.68
CA ASP A 44 14.51 -5.88 3.82
C ASP A 44 13.59 -5.62 5.01
N THR A 45 13.50 -6.61 5.90
CA THR A 45 12.66 -6.51 7.11
C THR A 45 13.27 -5.57 8.16
N GLN A 46 14.61 -5.36 8.15
CA GLN A 46 15.28 -4.45 9.07
C GLN A 46 14.93 -3.00 8.79
N TRP A 47 14.58 -2.68 7.55
CA TRP A 47 14.12 -1.35 7.18
C TRP A 47 12.91 -0.92 8.01
N PHE A 48 11.93 -1.82 8.23
CA PHE A 48 10.74 -1.50 9.02
C PHE A 48 11.10 -1.07 10.45
N TYR A 49 12.02 -1.80 11.08
CA TYR A 49 12.51 -1.40 12.40
C TYR A 49 13.22 -0.05 12.35
N SER A 50 14.14 0.14 11.42
CA SER A 50 14.91 1.38 11.33
C SER A 50 14.04 2.60 10.98
N PHE A 51 12.99 2.41 10.18
CA PHE A 51 12.12 3.48 9.71
C PHE A 51 11.00 3.82 10.71
N PHE A 52 10.33 2.79 11.27
CA PHE A 52 9.20 2.98 12.19
C PHE A 52 9.56 2.91 13.67
N GLY A 53 10.77 2.46 14.04
CA GLY A 53 11.19 2.28 15.42
C GLY A 53 10.51 1.12 16.15
N LYS A 54 9.89 0.22 15.43
CA LYS A 54 9.13 -0.91 16.00
C LYS A 54 9.44 -2.18 15.24
N GLU A 55 9.81 -3.21 15.99
CA GLU A 55 9.89 -4.56 15.43
C GLU A 55 8.49 -5.05 15.02
N PHE A 56 8.48 -5.90 14.06
CA PHE A 56 7.26 -6.55 13.63
C PHE A 56 7.01 -7.76 14.54
N ASP A 57 6.16 -7.60 15.57
CA ASP A 57 5.92 -8.59 16.62
C ASP A 57 5.09 -9.81 16.15
N LYS A 58 4.63 -9.84 14.90
CA LYS A 58 3.71 -10.88 14.43
C LYS A 58 4.20 -11.45 13.11
N GLU A 59 4.22 -12.78 13.04
CA GLU A 59 4.28 -13.47 11.76
C GLU A 59 3.04 -13.11 10.94
N LEU A 60 3.25 -12.51 9.76
CA LEU A 60 2.18 -12.23 8.81
C LEU A 60 2.01 -13.39 7.87
N ASP A 61 0.83 -13.96 7.87
CA ASP A 61 0.44 -14.94 6.87
C ASP A 61 0.21 -14.28 5.52
N ILE A 62 0.82 -14.84 4.47
CA ILE A 62 0.56 -14.41 3.10
C ILE A 62 -0.28 -15.47 2.41
N TYR A 63 -1.55 -15.12 2.21
CA TYR A 63 -2.50 -15.97 1.50
C TYR A 63 -2.44 -15.65 0.01
N ILE A 64 -2.01 -16.63 -0.79
CA ILE A 64 -1.90 -16.48 -2.24
C ILE A 64 -3.20 -16.95 -2.89
N SER A 65 -3.82 -16.09 -3.69
CA SER A 65 -5.00 -16.44 -4.45
C SER A 65 -4.75 -16.28 -5.95
N ILE A 66 -4.81 -17.39 -6.68
CA ILE A 66 -4.72 -17.40 -8.16
C ILE A 66 -6.09 -17.20 -8.83
N THR A 67 -7.16 -17.06 -8.05
CA THR A 67 -8.54 -16.94 -8.52
C THR A 67 -9.19 -15.60 -8.18
N ASN A 68 -8.51 -14.70 -7.46
CA ASN A 68 -9.05 -13.44 -6.97
C ASN A 68 -8.82 -12.25 -7.92
N GLY A 69 -8.22 -12.47 -9.08
CA GLY A 69 -7.80 -11.39 -9.97
C GLY A 69 -6.70 -10.52 -9.33
N PRO A 70 -6.67 -9.21 -9.64
CA PRO A 70 -5.62 -8.30 -9.16
C PRO A 70 -5.87 -7.74 -7.76
N SER A 71 -6.93 -8.15 -7.08
CA SER A 71 -7.32 -7.57 -5.79
C SER A 71 -6.50 -8.15 -4.65
N ASN A 72 -6.10 -7.27 -3.74
CA ASN A 72 -5.33 -7.59 -2.54
C ASN A 72 -6.09 -7.07 -1.33
N TYR A 73 -5.89 -7.68 -0.17
CA TYR A 73 -6.62 -7.30 1.04
C TYR A 73 -5.75 -7.49 2.27
N ALA A 74 -5.71 -6.47 3.13
CA ALA A 74 -5.21 -6.62 4.49
C ALA A 74 -6.19 -7.50 5.28
N LEU A 75 -5.65 -8.46 6.02
CA LEU A 75 -6.36 -9.34 6.92
C LEU A 75 -5.86 -9.09 8.35
N ARG A 76 -6.64 -9.54 9.34
CA ARG A 76 -6.26 -9.32 10.75
C ARG A 76 -4.84 -9.81 11.10
N ASN A 77 -4.43 -10.94 10.54
CA ASN A 77 -3.14 -11.58 10.85
C ASN A 77 -2.33 -11.88 9.58
N GLY A 78 -2.53 -11.10 8.52
CA GLY A 78 -1.81 -11.34 7.27
C GLY A 78 -2.36 -10.52 6.12
N ILE A 79 -1.99 -10.92 4.93
CA ILE A 79 -2.44 -10.31 3.68
C ILE A 79 -2.92 -11.37 2.70
N LEU A 80 -3.95 -11.05 1.91
CA LEU A 80 -4.32 -11.84 0.75
C LEU A 80 -3.81 -11.15 -0.50
N VAL A 81 -3.01 -11.86 -1.28
CA VAL A 81 -2.42 -11.36 -2.52
C VAL A 81 -3.02 -12.10 -3.72
N GLY A 82 -3.63 -11.33 -4.62
CA GLY A 82 -4.10 -11.84 -5.89
C GLY A 82 -2.95 -12.02 -6.87
N VAL A 83 -2.75 -13.24 -7.35
CA VAL A 83 -1.70 -13.57 -8.32
C VAL A 83 -2.33 -13.75 -9.70
N MET A 84 -1.96 -12.87 -10.62
CA MET A 84 -2.41 -12.92 -12.00
C MET A 84 -1.64 -13.98 -12.79
N LYS A 85 -2.14 -14.35 -13.95
CA LYS A 85 -1.43 -15.21 -14.90
C LYS A 85 -0.54 -14.40 -15.85
N ASP A 86 0.56 -14.98 -16.27
CA ASP A 86 1.40 -14.47 -17.37
C ASP A 86 0.81 -14.84 -18.75
N GLY A 87 1.50 -14.48 -19.82
CA GLY A 87 1.11 -14.77 -21.19
C GLY A 87 1.00 -16.26 -21.53
N ASN A 88 1.60 -17.14 -20.71
CA ASN A 88 1.55 -18.60 -20.83
C ASN A 88 0.49 -19.22 -19.91
N GLY A 89 -0.28 -18.41 -19.21
CA GLY A 89 -1.31 -18.89 -18.28
C GLY A 89 -0.79 -19.30 -16.90
N MET A 90 0.50 -19.09 -16.61
CA MET A 90 1.11 -19.47 -15.34
C MET A 90 1.01 -18.34 -14.29
N PRO A 91 0.92 -18.67 -12.98
CA PRO A 91 0.90 -17.67 -11.92
C PRO A 91 2.08 -16.70 -12.03
N HIS A 92 1.83 -15.40 -12.09
CA HIS A 92 2.85 -14.38 -12.30
C HIS A 92 3.08 -13.57 -11.02
N VAL A 93 4.24 -13.79 -10.39
CA VAL A 93 4.74 -13.02 -9.26
C VAL A 93 6.01 -12.32 -9.71
N ASN A 94 6.04 -11.00 -9.66
CA ASN A 94 7.22 -10.24 -10.05
C ASN A 94 7.49 -9.06 -9.09
N SER A 95 8.74 -8.65 -9.01
CA SER A 95 9.17 -7.54 -8.16
C SER A 95 8.54 -6.19 -8.56
N PHE A 96 8.24 -6.00 -9.85
CA PHE A 96 7.70 -4.72 -10.34
C PHE A 96 6.28 -4.43 -9.86
N LEU A 97 5.38 -5.42 -9.86
CA LEU A 97 3.98 -5.25 -9.46
C LEU A 97 3.71 -5.74 -8.03
N THR A 98 4.23 -6.92 -7.70
CA THR A 98 3.86 -7.62 -6.48
C THR A 98 4.59 -7.08 -5.25
N LEU A 99 5.89 -6.74 -5.37
CA LEU A 99 6.65 -6.22 -4.22
C LEU A 99 6.04 -4.93 -3.63
N PRO A 100 5.74 -3.87 -4.41
CA PRO A 100 5.13 -2.68 -3.84
C PRO A 100 3.78 -2.92 -3.18
N THR A 101 3.01 -3.90 -3.67
CA THR A 101 1.75 -4.32 -3.06
C THR A 101 1.97 -4.96 -1.70
N ILE A 102 2.91 -5.91 -1.60
CA ILE A 102 3.23 -6.56 -0.32
C ILE A 102 3.74 -5.53 0.70
N ILE A 103 4.64 -4.64 0.29
CA ILE A 103 5.14 -3.56 1.14
C ILE A 103 4.00 -2.63 1.59
N HIS A 104 3.02 -2.35 0.70
CA HIS A 104 1.84 -1.55 1.03
C HIS A 104 1.02 -2.18 2.16
N GLU A 105 0.70 -3.46 2.05
CA GLU A 105 -0.05 -4.17 3.08
C GLU A 105 0.76 -4.31 4.39
N PHE A 106 2.08 -4.49 4.31
CA PHE A 106 2.94 -4.48 5.49
C PHE A 106 2.99 -3.10 6.17
N CYS A 107 3.08 -2.03 5.39
CA CYS A 107 3.11 -0.67 5.94
C CYS A 107 1.86 -0.35 6.75
N HIS A 108 0.67 -0.85 6.38
CA HIS A 108 -0.57 -0.61 7.13
C HIS A 108 -0.48 -1.00 8.62
N HIS A 109 0.31 -2.04 8.96
CA HIS A 109 0.51 -2.42 10.36
C HIS A 109 1.23 -1.36 11.21
N TYR A 110 1.95 -0.45 10.55
CA TYR A 110 2.68 0.66 11.18
C TYR A 110 1.96 2.00 10.97
N THR A 111 1.49 2.22 9.75
CA THR A 111 0.92 3.52 9.36
C THR A 111 -0.49 3.73 9.91
N ASN A 112 -1.32 2.69 10.05
CA ASN A 112 -2.65 2.86 10.62
C ASN A 112 -2.59 3.33 12.10
N PRO A 113 -1.83 2.67 13.01
CA PRO A 113 -1.67 3.20 14.37
C PRO A 113 -0.98 4.56 14.43
N LEU A 114 -0.09 4.87 13.47
CA LEU A 114 0.55 6.17 13.36
C LEU A 114 -0.47 7.23 12.93
N PHE A 115 -1.27 6.95 11.91
CA PHE A 115 -2.35 7.82 11.44
C PHE A 115 -3.38 8.07 12.53
N ASP A 116 -3.87 7.03 13.21
CA ASP A 116 -4.83 7.14 14.31
C ASP A 116 -4.38 8.15 15.39
N ARG A 117 -3.07 8.13 15.70
CA ARG A 117 -2.48 9.04 16.69
C ARG A 117 -2.43 10.49 16.22
N TRP A 118 -2.15 10.72 14.94
CA TRP A 118 -1.92 12.04 14.37
C TRP A 118 -3.08 12.58 13.53
N SER A 119 -4.13 11.80 13.30
CA SER A 119 -5.30 12.19 12.49
C SER A 119 -5.96 13.49 12.95
N PRO A 120 -6.10 13.81 14.27
CA PRO A 120 -6.68 15.10 14.67
C PRO A 120 -5.91 16.32 14.16
N GLN A 121 -4.57 16.22 14.05
CA GLN A 121 -3.74 17.30 13.53
C GLN A 121 -3.73 17.36 11.99
N MET A 122 -4.14 16.27 11.32
CA MET A 122 -4.22 16.16 9.87
C MET A 122 -5.61 16.50 9.30
N GLU A 123 -6.64 16.56 10.15
CA GLU A 123 -8.05 16.80 9.77
C GLU A 123 -8.22 18.07 8.92
N TYR A 124 -7.53 19.16 9.27
CA TYR A 124 -7.56 20.39 8.50
C TYR A 124 -7.14 20.19 7.05
N SER A 125 -6.00 19.55 6.84
CA SER A 125 -5.48 19.28 5.50
C SER A 125 -6.33 18.26 4.76
N ALA A 126 -6.83 17.24 5.43
CA ALA A 126 -7.72 16.23 4.88
C ALA A 126 -8.96 16.90 4.24
N ASN A 127 -9.65 17.72 5.01
CA ASN A 127 -10.86 18.40 4.56
C ASN A 127 -10.60 19.44 3.45
N LYS A 128 -9.41 20.04 3.40
CA LYS A 128 -9.05 20.97 2.33
C LYS A 128 -8.65 20.27 1.04
N ILE A 129 -7.92 19.17 1.11
CA ILE A 129 -7.38 18.46 -0.05
C ILE A 129 -8.44 17.57 -0.71
N TYR A 130 -9.23 16.85 0.09
CA TYR A 130 -10.15 15.84 -0.39
C TYR A 130 -11.09 16.30 -1.51
N PRO A 131 -11.74 17.47 -1.44
CA PRO A 131 -12.66 17.92 -2.49
C PRO A 131 -12.03 18.02 -3.89
N TYR A 132 -10.72 18.21 -3.97
CA TYR A 132 -10.01 18.30 -5.26
C TYR A 132 -9.70 16.93 -5.88
N VAL A 133 -9.72 15.88 -5.10
CA VAL A 133 -9.30 14.53 -5.52
C VAL A 133 -10.41 13.48 -5.32
N GLU A 134 -11.56 13.88 -4.81
CA GLU A 134 -12.69 13.02 -4.41
C GLU A 134 -13.06 12.01 -5.49
N ASP A 135 -13.26 12.44 -6.73
CA ASP A 135 -13.65 11.56 -7.84
C ASP A 135 -12.61 10.44 -8.07
N LYS A 136 -11.32 10.77 -7.96
CA LYS A 136 -10.24 9.80 -8.10
C LYS A 136 -10.19 8.84 -6.92
N MET A 137 -10.35 9.37 -5.71
CA MET A 137 -10.35 8.56 -4.49
C MET A 137 -11.54 7.59 -4.47
N HIS A 138 -12.72 8.01 -4.89
CA HIS A 138 -13.87 7.12 -5.04
C HIS A 138 -13.62 5.97 -6.05
N GLN A 139 -12.92 6.24 -7.17
CA GLN A 139 -12.54 5.20 -8.13
C GLN A 139 -11.60 4.16 -7.54
N LEU A 140 -10.83 4.53 -6.50
CA LEU A 140 -9.92 3.65 -5.76
C LEU A 140 -10.58 2.97 -4.57
N ALA A 141 -11.87 3.23 -4.31
CA ALA A 141 -12.60 2.84 -3.11
C ALA A 141 -12.07 3.51 -1.81
N TYR A 142 -11.37 4.63 -1.93
CA TYR A 142 -10.90 5.46 -0.81
C TYR A 142 -11.90 6.59 -0.56
N SER A 143 -13.01 6.27 0.10
CA SER A 143 -14.10 7.23 0.32
C SER A 143 -13.92 7.96 1.65
N GLY A 144 -13.69 9.27 1.58
CA GLY A 144 -13.54 10.15 2.74
C GLY A 144 -12.16 10.79 2.85
N ALA A 145 -12.15 11.95 3.50
CA ALA A 145 -10.95 12.76 3.67
C ALA A 145 -9.88 12.04 4.50
N ASP A 146 -10.32 11.39 5.60
CA ASP A 146 -9.41 10.65 6.50
C ASP A 146 -8.78 9.46 5.79
N VAL A 147 -9.59 8.63 5.12
CA VAL A 147 -9.10 7.47 4.36
C VAL A 147 -8.12 7.90 3.27
N THR A 148 -8.38 9.04 2.61
CA THR A 148 -7.47 9.58 1.59
C THR A 148 -6.10 9.92 2.18
N LEU A 149 -6.03 10.53 3.36
CA LEU A 149 -4.75 10.85 3.99
C LEU A 149 -4.08 9.64 4.66
N GLU A 150 -4.85 8.72 5.19
CA GLU A 150 -4.33 7.44 5.70
C GLU A 150 -3.59 6.69 4.58
N GLU A 151 -4.23 6.56 3.43
CA GLU A 151 -3.67 5.93 2.24
C GLU A 151 -2.49 6.72 1.63
N TRP A 152 -2.55 8.06 1.68
CA TRP A 152 -1.41 8.89 1.29
C TRP A 152 -0.19 8.61 2.19
N LEU A 153 -0.37 8.60 3.53
CA LEU A 153 0.72 8.33 4.46
C LEU A 153 1.29 6.93 4.25
N ASN A 154 0.42 5.94 4.06
CA ASN A 154 0.83 4.57 3.78
C ASN A 154 1.65 4.50 2.49
N ASN A 155 1.15 5.06 1.39
CA ASN A 155 1.87 5.08 0.11
C ASN A 155 3.18 5.89 0.17
N LEU A 156 3.25 6.95 0.98
CA LEU A 156 4.49 7.69 1.24
C LEU A 156 5.56 6.77 1.88
N CYS A 157 5.17 5.99 2.89
CA CYS A 157 6.06 5.02 3.55
C CYS A 157 6.49 3.89 2.59
N VAL A 158 5.58 3.40 1.74
CA VAL A 158 5.92 2.45 0.66
C VAL A 158 6.99 3.02 -0.27
N LEU A 159 6.82 4.26 -0.71
CA LEU A 159 7.79 4.94 -1.57
C LEU A 159 9.12 5.16 -0.86
N ALA A 160 9.11 5.45 0.45
CA ALA A 160 10.31 5.54 1.26
C ALA A 160 11.07 4.20 1.27
N TYR A 161 10.37 3.09 1.51
CA TYR A 161 10.94 1.74 1.41
C TYR A 161 11.60 1.51 0.05
N LEU A 162 10.86 1.74 -1.03
CA LEU A 162 11.34 1.50 -2.39
C LEU A 162 12.57 2.37 -2.74
N LYS A 163 12.63 3.59 -2.24
CA LYS A 163 13.77 4.50 -2.41
C LYS A 163 14.99 4.00 -1.67
N GLU A 164 14.87 3.75 -0.38
CA GLU A 164 15.99 3.39 0.49
C GLU A 164 16.56 2.00 0.17
N THR A 165 15.72 1.08 -0.34
CA THR A 165 16.17 -0.25 -0.79
C THR A 165 16.68 -0.29 -2.23
N GLY A 166 16.73 0.87 -2.92
CA GLY A 166 17.29 0.97 -4.27
C GLY A 166 16.42 0.35 -5.37
N TYR A 167 15.10 0.39 -5.20
CA TYR A 167 14.17 -0.14 -6.19
C TYR A 167 14.27 0.59 -7.53
N SER A 168 14.63 -0.14 -8.58
CA SER A 168 14.99 0.42 -9.90
C SER A 168 13.89 1.24 -10.58
N SER A 169 12.63 1.00 -10.24
CA SER A 169 11.48 1.69 -10.84
C SER A 169 10.83 2.70 -9.88
N PHE A 170 11.58 3.22 -8.91
CA PHE A 170 11.09 4.18 -7.91
C PHE A 170 10.34 5.37 -8.52
N ASN A 171 10.95 6.07 -9.49
CA ASN A 171 10.33 7.24 -10.14
C ASN A 171 9.01 6.89 -10.84
N ALA A 172 8.93 5.72 -11.47
CA ALA A 172 7.68 5.24 -12.08
C ALA A 172 6.60 4.99 -11.02
N ARG A 173 6.98 4.56 -9.82
CA ARG A 173 6.04 4.38 -8.70
C ARG A 173 5.55 5.70 -8.13
N VAL A 174 6.40 6.72 -8.01
CA VAL A 174 5.95 8.06 -7.65
C VAL A 174 4.94 8.58 -8.68
N SER A 175 5.27 8.51 -9.98
CA SER A 175 4.38 8.91 -11.08
C SER A 175 3.06 8.12 -11.06
N TYR A 176 3.09 6.85 -10.73
CA TYR A 176 1.90 6.01 -10.58
C TYR A 176 0.98 6.52 -9.46
N GLN A 177 1.52 6.90 -8.30
CA GLN A 177 0.70 7.47 -7.22
C GLN A 177 0.10 8.83 -7.59
N VAL A 178 0.87 9.66 -8.28
CA VAL A 178 0.37 10.94 -8.83
C VAL A 178 -0.81 10.70 -9.79
N ALA A 179 -0.69 9.75 -10.71
CA ALA A 179 -1.75 9.40 -11.67
C ALA A 179 -3.00 8.82 -10.98
N ARG A 180 -2.85 8.15 -9.83
CA ARG A 180 -3.96 7.64 -9.03
C ARG A 180 -4.74 8.74 -8.30
N GLY A 181 -4.20 9.96 -8.21
CA GLY A 181 -4.88 11.10 -7.57
C GLY A 181 -4.14 11.68 -6.37
N PHE A 182 -3.06 11.06 -5.90
CA PHE A 182 -2.17 11.65 -4.89
C PHE A 182 -1.24 12.68 -5.56
N ILE A 183 -1.84 13.72 -6.17
CA ILE A 183 -1.14 14.67 -7.05
C ILE A 183 -0.03 15.46 -6.36
N TRP A 184 0.01 15.47 -5.03
CA TRP A 184 1.07 16.07 -4.21
C TRP A 184 2.17 15.07 -3.82
N MET A 185 2.11 13.81 -4.26
CA MET A 185 3.05 12.76 -3.85
C MET A 185 4.50 13.08 -4.21
N GLN A 186 4.75 13.67 -5.39
CA GLN A 186 6.12 14.08 -5.74
C GLN A 186 6.68 15.08 -4.73
N ARG A 187 5.90 16.12 -4.40
CA ARG A 187 6.29 17.11 -3.39
C ARG A 187 6.50 16.48 -2.01
N SER A 188 5.68 15.48 -1.67
CA SER A 188 5.84 14.73 -0.43
C SER A 188 7.17 13.98 -0.39
N MET A 189 7.55 13.31 -1.47
CA MET A 189 8.84 12.63 -1.58
C MET A 189 10.02 13.61 -1.56
N ASP A 190 9.89 14.77 -2.20
CA ASP A 190 10.90 15.84 -2.14
C ASP A 190 11.05 16.38 -0.71
N PHE A 191 9.96 16.49 0.04
CA PHE A 191 9.98 16.91 1.44
C PHE A 191 10.63 15.86 2.37
N MET A 192 10.46 14.57 2.05
CA MET A 192 11.11 13.47 2.79
C MET A 192 12.64 13.52 2.75
N GLU A 193 13.26 14.28 1.82
CA GLU A 193 14.70 14.50 1.83
C GLU A 193 15.18 15.16 3.14
N ASN A 194 14.33 15.98 3.78
CA ASN A 194 14.65 16.56 5.10
C ASN A 194 14.68 15.50 6.19
N PHE A 195 13.82 14.49 6.11
CA PHE A 195 13.86 13.34 7.02
C PHE A 195 15.15 12.55 6.85
N TYR A 196 15.52 12.23 5.61
CA TYR A 196 16.74 11.46 5.34
C TYR A 196 18.01 12.23 5.73
N ALA A 197 18.04 13.55 5.54
CA ALA A 197 19.18 14.39 5.87
C ALA A 197 19.38 14.59 7.40
N HIS A 198 18.36 14.35 8.20
CA HIS A 198 18.37 14.65 9.64
C HIS A 198 17.92 13.46 10.50
N ARG A 199 18.36 12.24 10.13
CA ARG A 199 18.04 11.02 10.88
C ARG A 199 18.59 11.01 12.31
N ASP A 200 19.56 11.84 12.61
CA ASP A 200 20.05 12.10 13.96
C ASP A 200 19.03 12.84 14.85
N LEU A 201 18.20 13.71 14.25
CA LEU A 201 17.12 14.42 14.93
C LEU A 201 15.79 13.65 14.87
N TYR A 202 15.58 12.92 13.79
CA TYR A 202 14.36 12.14 13.51
C TYR A 202 14.75 10.67 13.26
N PRO A 203 15.06 9.91 14.31
CA PRO A 203 15.46 8.50 14.17
C PRO A 203 14.40 7.66 13.43
N HIS A 204 13.11 7.96 13.68
CA HIS A 204 11.99 7.26 13.09
C HIS A 204 10.98 8.23 12.48
N ILE A 205 10.15 7.73 11.58
CA ILE A 205 9.13 8.57 10.88
C ILE A 205 8.16 9.23 11.87
N GLU A 206 7.89 8.60 13.01
CA GLU A 206 7.03 9.18 14.05
C GLU A 206 7.62 10.48 14.61
N ASP A 207 8.95 10.58 14.76
CA ASP A 207 9.63 11.79 15.22
C ASP A 207 9.50 12.94 14.21
N PHE A 208 9.33 12.60 12.94
CA PHE A 208 9.19 13.56 11.84
C PHE A 208 7.74 13.98 11.58
N MET A 209 6.76 13.31 12.17
CA MET A 209 5.32 13.62 11.92
C MET A 209 4.94 15.08 12.12
N PRO A 210 5.44 15.82 13.15
CA PRO A 210 5.13 17.25 13.28
C PRO A 210 5.55 18.08 12.05
N GLN A 211 6.70 17.76 11.46
CA GLN A 211 7.22 18.42 10.25
C GLN A 211 6.38 18.03 9.02
N LEU A 212 6.01 16.76 8.92
CA LEU A 212 5.20 16.24 7.83
C LEU A 212 3.78 16.84 7.85
N ILE A 213 3.21 17.04 9.03
CA ILE A 213 1.90 17.71 9.21
C ILE A 213 2.01 19.19 8.83
N ALA A 214 3.08 19.89 9.23
CA ALA A 214 3.30 21.27 8.84
C ALA A 214 3.43 21.41 7.30
N PHE A 215 4.16 20.50 6.65
CA PHE A 215 4.23 20.41 5.20
C PHE A 215 2.85 20.17 4.56
N LEU A 216 2.07 19.25 5.13
CA LEU A 216 0.74 18.93 4.61
C LEU A 216 -0.22 20.11 4.74
N ASN A 217 -0.21 20.83 5.86
CA ASN A 217 -1.00 22.05 6.07
C ASN A 217 -0.61 23.15 5.07
N PHE A 218 0.68 23.37 4.85
CA PHE A 218 1.16 24.28 3.83
C PHE A 218 0.73 23.88 2.41
N THR A 219 0.80 22.58 2.11
CA THR A 219 0.34 22.02 0.82
C THR A 219 -1.15 22.24 0.63
N ALA A 220 -1.96 22.02 1.66
CA ALA A 220 -3.40 22.24 1.64
C ALA A 220 -3.77 23.71 1.42
N ASP A 221 -3.03 24.64 2.05
CA ASP A 221 -3.23 26.08 1.87
C ASP A 221 -2.87 26.57 0.46
N ASN A 222 -1.97 25.85 -0.22
CA ASN A 222 -1.49 26.20 -1.55
C ASN A 222 -1.90 25.18 -2.63
N PHE A 223 -3.03 24.48 -2.44
CA PHE A 223 -3.40 23.35 -3.29
C PHE A 223 -3.69 23.73 -4.74
N ASP A 224 -4.14 24.95 -4.99
CA ASP A 224 -4.29 25.49 -6.36
C ASP A 224 -2.96 25.50 -7.15
N SER A 225 -1.85 25.75 -6.47
CA SER A 225 -0.52 25.64 -7.06
C SER A 225 -0.17 24.18 -7.41
N VAL A 226 -0.53 23.23 -6.55
CA VAL A 226 -0.36 21.79 -6.81
C VAL A 226 -1.15 21.37 -8.04
N LEU A 227 -2.42 21.79 -8.13
CA LEU A 227 -3.27 21.52 -9.28
C LEU A 227 -2.72 22.11 -10.58
N THR A 228 -2.21 23.33 -10.51
CA THR A 228 -1.63 24.01 -11.67
C THR A 228 -0.40 23.26 -12.18
N GLU A 229 0.49 22.86 -11.29
CA GLU A 229 1.66 22.04 -11.66
C GLU A 229 1.25 20.69 -12.23
N TYR A 230 0.28 20.04 -11.60
CA TYR A 230 -0.22 18.75 -12.08
C TYR A 230 -0.76 18.86 -13.51
N LYS A 231 -1.63 19.85 -13.78
CA LYS A 231 -2.21 20.10 -15.12
C LYS A 231 -1.14 20.43 -16.17
N ASN A 232 -0.10 21.19 -15.80
CA ASN A 232 0.98 21.54 -16.71
C ASN A 232 1.86 20.34 -17.09
N ARG A 233 1.98 19.35 -16.22
CA ARG A 233 2.74 18.11 -16.46
C ARG A 233 1.92 17.02 -17.14
N HIS A 234 0.59 17.12 -17.09
CA HIS A 234 -0.35 16.11 -17.61
C HIS A 234 -1.48 16.84 -18.40
N PRO A 235 -1.11 17.50 -19.54
CA PRO A 235 -2.05 18.29 -20.36
C PRO A 235 -3.16 17.44 -21.00
#